data_5309ebb2e6e303c9d742880832d334c5
#
_entry.id   5309ebb2e6e303c9d742880832d334c5
#
_cell.length_a   1.000
_cell.length_b   1.000
_cell.length_c   1.000
_cell.angle_alpha   90.00
_cell.angle_beta   90.00
_cell.angle_gamma   90.00
#
_symmetry.space_group_name_H-M   'P 1'
#
loop_
_entity.id
_entity.type
_entity.pdbx_description
1 polymer ?
#
loop_
_entity_poly.entity_id
_entity_poly.type
_entity_poly.pdbx_seq_one_letter_code
_entity_poly.pdbx_strand_id
1 'polypeptide(L)'
;MTHDLPAIHHAPSSALARVHSLLESHGPVVLPALLLCDFGHLAREVGRLQEAGAEALHLDVMDGRFVPQLTYGPVVVKAVRAAATVPLEVHLMIEEPERSLEDYCRLGAEIVTVHIEALAEPRRALEAIRNHGARAHLAISPGTPVARAEPFLDACDGVLVMSVEPGYGGQAFEPQALDKLARLAAIRRETGDRFRLGIDGGISTETIAAAAAAGAELIVAGSAVIRSSDYARAITELEALARAAN
;
A
#
# COMPACT_ATOMS: atom_id res chain seq x y z
N MET A 1 -28.03 -4.85 16.62
CA MET A 1 -28.10 -3.38 16.66
C MET A 1 -27.20 -2.87 15.56
N THR A 2 -27.79 -2.49 14.44
CA THR A 2 -27.07 -1.89 13.30
C THR A 2 -26.72 -0.45 13.72
N HIS A 3 -25.45 -0.21 13.99
CA HIS A 3 -24.94 1.15 14.13
C HIS A 3 -24.92 1.77 12.72
N ASP A 4 -25.92 2.59 12.42
CA ASP A 4 -25.89 3.50 11.27
C ASP A 4 -24.75 4.50 11.49
N LEU A 5 -23.61 4.21 10.90
CA LEU A 5 -22.58 5.23 10.71
C LEU A 5 -23.14 6.23 9.68
N PRO A 6 -23.06 7.55 9.94
CA PRO A 6 -23.58 8.54 9.02
C PRO A 6 -22.92 8.37 7.65
N ALA A 7 -23.74 8.48 6.59
CA ALA A 7 -23.31 8.38 5.20
C ALA A 7 -22.06 9.24 4.99
N ILE A 8 -20.95 8.59 4.67
CA ILE A 8 -19.68 9.25 4.47
C ILE A 8 -19.65 9.76 3.04
N HIS A 9 -19.24 11.00 2.90
CA HIS A 9 -19.01 11.66 1.63
C HIS A 9 -18.22 10.74 0.70
N HIS A 10 -18.79 10.46 -0.47
CA HIS A 10 -18.05 9.85 -1.58
C HIS A 10 -16.71 10.58 -1.71
N ALA A 11 -15.63 9.81 -1.89
CA ALA A 11 -14.33 10.39 -2.21
C ALA A 11 -14.55 11.49 -3.27
N PRO A 12 -13.99 12.70 -3.10
CA PRO A 12 -14.16 13.74 -4.08
C PRO A 12 -13.75 13.19 -5.44
N SER A 13 -14.46 13.53 -6.49
CA SER A 13 -14.18 13.07 -7.87
C SER A 13 -12.71 13.27 -8.28
N SER A 14 -12.04 14.20 -7.62
CA SER A 14 -10.60 14.45 -7.71
C SER A 14 -9.73 13.30 -7.15
N ALA A 15 -10.16 12.59 -6.10
CA ALA A 15 -9.37 11.49 -5.52
C ALA A 15 -9.42 10.25 -6.43
N LEU A 16 -10.58 9.91 -6.98
CA LEU A 16 -10.70 8.83 -7.98
C LEU A 16 -9.89 9.12 -9.25
N ALA A 17 -9.89 10.37 -9.72
CA ALA A 17 -9.05 10.78 -10.84
C ALA A 17 -7.55 10.65 -10.53
N ARG A 18 -7.13 10.93 -9.30
CA ARG A 18 -5.74 10.77 -8.85
C ARG A 18 -5.33 9.30 -8.73
N VAL A 19 -6.22 8.43 -8.23
CA VAL A 19 -5.97 6.97 -8.24
C VAL A 19 -5.77 6.48 -9.66
N HIS A 20 -6.61 6.90 -10.59
CA HIS A 20 -6.48 6.54 -11.99
C HIS A 20 -5.12 7.03 -12.55
N SER A 21 -4.77 8.29 -12.30
CA SER A 21 -3.45 8.83 -12.67
C SER A 21 -2.29 8.06 -12.02
N LEU A 22 -2.39 7.75 -10.73
CA LEU A 22 -1.37 6.97 -10.01
C LEU A 22 -1.18 5.58 -10.62
N LEU A 23 -2.28 4.88 -10.93
CA LEU A 23 -2.24 3.53 -11.48
C LEU A 23 -1.87 3.49 -12.97
N GLU A 24 -2.06 4.57 -13.69
CA GLU A 24 -1.65 4.72 -15.10
C GLU A 24 -0.30 5.42 -15.27
N SER A 25 0.34 5.85 -14.16
CA SER A 25 1.67 6.44 -14.24
C SER A 25 2.66 5.44 -14.83
N HIS A 26 3.54 5.92 -15.71
CA HIS A 26 4.52 5.06 -16.39
C HIS A 26 5.86 4.97 -15.66
N GLY A 27 5.89 5.25 -14.38
CA GLY A 27 7.11 5.21 -13.57
C GLY A 27 6.83 4.80 -12.13
N PRO A 28 7.90 4.51 -11.37
CA PRO A 28 7.79 4.22 -9.95
C PRO A 28 7.35 5.47 -9.18
N VAL A 29 6.45 5.25 -8.23
CA VAL A 29 5.92 6.26 -7.29
C VAL A 29 6.25 5.83 -5.88
N VAL A 30 6.73 6.78 -5.06
CA VAL A 30 6.99 6.57 -3.63
C VAL A 30 5.71 6.85 -2.82
N LEU A 31 5.29 5.88 -2.01
CA LEU A 31 4.18 5.98 -1.07
C LEU A 31 4.73 6.11 0.35
N PRO A 32 4.75 7.30 0.98
CA PRO A 32 5.15 7.44 2.37
C PRO A 32 4.23 6.66 3.31
N ALA A 33 4.80 5.79 4.16
CA ALA A 33 4.07 5.04 5.17
C ALA A 33 3.96 5.81 6.48
N LEU A 34 2.74 5.97 7.00
CA LEU A 34 2.46 6.79 8.18
C LEU A 34 2.84 6.13 9.51
N LEU A 35 3.25 4.86 9.51
CA LEU A 35 3.50 4.07 10.72
C LEU A 35 4.47 4.75 11.72
N LEU A 36 5.45 5.50 11.22
CA LEU A 36 6.48 6.16 12.04
C LEU A 36 6.24 7.67 12.24
N CYS A 37 5.11 8.21 11.79
CA CYS A 37 4.75 9.61 11.96
C CYS A 37 4.53 10.00 13.42
N ASP A 38 4.56 11.31 13.69
CA ASP A 38 4.09 11.86 14.95
C ASP A 38 2.56 11.81 15.03
N PHE A 39 2.03 10.75 15.63
CA PHE A 39 0.59 10.55 15.80
C PHE A 39 -0.08 11.63 16.66
N GLY A 40 0.67 12.32 17.54
CA GLY A 40 0.16 13.48 18.26
C GLY A 40 -0.19 14.66 17.37
N HIS A 41 0.33 14.68 16.13
CA HIS A 41 0.12 15.74 15.16
C HIS A 41 -0.21 15.18 13.76
N LEU A 42 -0.94 14.09 13.69
CA LEU A 42 -1.16 13.30 12.46
C LEU A 42 -1.66 14.14 11.26
N ALA A 43 -2.63 15.04 11.47
CA ALA A 43 -3.13 15.90 10.42
C ALA A 43 -2.04 16.84 9.85
N ARG A 44 -1.14 17.32 10.70
CA ARG A 44 0.03 18.12 10.27
C ARG A 44 1.00 17.27 9.45
N GLU A 45 1.28 16.05 9.88
CA GLU A 45 2.18 15.13 9.16
C GLU A 45 1.61 14.79 7.77
N VAL A 46 0.30 14.50 7.68
CA VAL A 46 -0.38 14.31 6.39
C VAL A 46 -0.24 15.54 5.49
N GLY A 47 -0.47 16.75 6.02
CA GLY A 47 -0.28 18.00 5.29
C GLY A 47 1.14 18.17 4.76
N ARG A 48 2.15 17.97 5.62
CA ARG A 48 3.58 18.06 5.25
C ARG A 48 3.97 17.08 4.15
N LEU A 49 3.47 15.85 4.19
CA LEU A 49 3.75 14.84 3.16
C LEU A 49 3.14 15.24 1.81
N GLN A 50 1.92 15.76 1.82
CA GLN A 50 1.28 16.27 0.59
C GLN A 50 2.01 17.50 0.02
N GLU A 51 2.40 18.45 0.87
CA GLU A 51 3.20 19.61 0.48
C GLU A 51 4.57 19.20 -0.07
N ALA A 52 5.12 18.08 0.42
CA ALA A 52 6.35 17.47 -0.06
C ALA A 52 6.20 16.72 -1.40
N GLY A 53 5.00 16.66 -1.96
CA GLY A 53 4.74 16.05 -3.26
C GLY A 53 4.33 14.57 -3.22
N ALA A 54 3.99 14.01 -2.04
CA ALA A 54 3.47 12.64 -1.97
C ALA A 54 2.22 12.49 -2.83
N GLU A 55 2.24 11.54 -3.78
CA GLU A 55 1.12 11.27 -4.69
C GLU A 55 0.07 10.35 -4.08
N ALA A 56 0.43 9.55 -3.09
CA ALA A 56 -0.45 8.72 -2.26
C ALA A 56 0.17 8.51 -0.89
N LEU A 57 -0.61 8.03 0.09
CA LEU A 57 -0.14 7.70 1.43
C LEU A 57 -0.46 6.24 1.75
N HIS A 58 0.46 5.57 2.46
CA HIS A 58 0.32 4.19 2.89
C HIS A 58 0.03 4.11 4.39
N LEU A 59 -0.99 3.30 4.76
CA LEU A 59 -1.48 3.16 6.12
C LEU A 59 -1.43 1.69 6.57
N ASP A 60 -0.58 1.38 7.54
CA ASP A 60 -0.38 0.04 8.11
C ASP A 60 -1.36 -0.23 9.24
N VAL A 61 -2.43 -0.97 8.95
CA VAL A 61 -3.42 -1.39 9.95
C VAL A 61 -3.06 -2.77 10.47
N MET A 62 -2.74 -2.85 11.75
CA MET A 62 -2.31 -4.07 12.43
C MET A 62 -3.19 -4.35 13.65
N ASP A 63 -3.60 -5.60 13.86
CA ASP A 63 -4.56 -6.00 14.90
C ASP A 63 -3.93 -6.70 16.12
N GLY A 64 -2.62 -6.91 16.11
CA GLY A 64 -1.92 -7.65 17.17
C GLY A 64 -2.21 -9.16 17.16
N ARG A 65 -2.77 -9.71 16.08
CA ARG A 65 -3.13 -11.11 15.90
C ARG A 65 -2.50 -11.71 14.65
N PHE A 66 -2.76 -11.14 13.50
CA PHE A 66 -2.08 -11.50 12.25
C PHE A 66 -0.59 -11.15 12.33
N VAL A 67 -0.28 -10.01 12.94
CA VAL A 67 1.08 -9.56 13.26
C VAL A 67 1.17 -9.21 14.76
N PRO A 68 2.38 -9.26 15.38
CA PRO A 68 2.50 -9.03 16.82
C PRO A 68 2.17 -7.63 17.29
N GLN A 69 2.33 -6.61 16.41
CA GLN A 69 2.06 -5.21 16.75
C GLN A 69 0.60 -4.86 16.53
N LEU A 70 0.04 -4.04 17.42
CA LEU A 70 -1.23 -3.34 17.25
C LEU A 70 -0.92 -1.89 16.88
N THR A 71 -1.50 -1.38 15.80
CA THR A 71 -1.32 0.02 15.40
C THR A 71 -2.59 0.83 15.57
N TYR A 72 -3.40 0.91 14.55
CA TYR A 72 -4.62 1.70 14.52
C TYR A 72 -5.66 1.04 13.59
N GLY A 73 -6.88 1.55 13.65
CA GLY A 73 -7.99 1.02 12.85
C GLY A 73 -8.80 2.13 12.19
N PRO A 74 -10.10 1.86 11.92
CA PRO A 74 -10.98 2.74 11.15
C PRO A 74 -11.04 4.19 11.63
N VAL A 75 -10.93 4.43 12.95
CA VAL A 75 -10.97 5.79 13.54
C VAL A 75 -9.81 6.65 13.04
N VAL A 76 -8.60 6.09 12.98
CA VAL A 76 -7.42 6.82 12.50
C VAL A 76 -7.45 6.95 10.98
N VAL A 77 -7.83 5.91 10.24
CA VAL A 77 -8.01 5.97 8.78
C VAL A 77 -8.99 7.09 8.40
N LYS A 78 -10.11 7.21 9.11
CA LYS A 78 -11.07 8.31 8.93
C LYS A 78 -10.44 9.68 9.19
N ALA A 79 -9.63 9.82 10.23
CA ALA A 79 -8.94 11.08 10.54
C ALA A 79 -7.92 11.45 9.46
N VAL A 80 -7.15 10.47 8.96
CA VAL A 80 -6.23 10.67 7.84
C VAL A 80 -6.99 11.07 6.58
N ARG A 81 -8.11 10.39 6.25
CA ARG A 81 -8.93 10.74 5.09
C ARG A 81 -9.44 12.16 5.15
N ALA A 82 -9.84 12.64 6.33
CA ALA A 82 -10.31 14.01 6.50
C ALA A 82 -9.22 15.06 6.25
N ALA A 83 -7.94 14.73 6.48
CA ALA A 83 -6.81 15.61 6.27
C ALA A 83 -6.16 15.45 4.89
N ALA A 84 -6.29 14.26 4.27
CA ALA A 84 -5.64 13.95 3.01
C ALA A 84 -6.51 14.35 1.79
N THR A 85 -5.85 14.82 0.73
CA THR A 85 -6.43 15.07 -0.60
C THR A 85 -5.89 14.11 -1.66
N VAL A 86 -4.84 13.36 -1.31
CA VAL A 86 -4.23 12.31 -2.14
C VAL A 86 -4.86 10.95 -1.83
N PRO A 87 -4.73 9.96 -2.72
CA PRO A 87 -5.17 8.59 -2.47
C PRO A 87 -4.57 7.99 -1.20
N LEU A 88 -5.38 7.14 -0.54
CA LEU A 88 -4.96 6.34 0.60
C LEU A 88 -4.91 4.87 0.20
N GLU A 89 -3.76 4.24 0.37
CA GLU A 89 -3.62 2.80 0.41
C GLU A 89 -3.72 2.32 1.85
N VAL A 90 -4.70 1.49 2.15
CA VAL A 90 -4.87 0.87 3.48
C VAL A 90 -4.41 -0.57 3.40
N HIS A 91 -3.29 -0.85 4.07
CA HIS A 91 -2.67 -2.16 4.13
C HIS A 91 -3.15 -2.88 5.40
N LEU A 92 -3.95 -3.93 5.20
CA LEU A 92 -4.59 -4.68 6.27
C LEU A 92 -3.74 -5.89 6.67
N MET A 93 -2.98 -5.74 7.73
CA MET A 93 -2.26 -6.81 8.44
C MET A 93 -3.11 -7.27 9.62
N ILE A 94 -4.27 -7.87 9.33
CA ILE A 94 -5.27 -8.29 10.32
C ILE A 94 -5.78 -9.70 10.02
N GLU A 95 -6.22 -10.41 11.05
CA GLU A 95 -6.95 -11.67 10.89
C GLU A 95 -8.36 -11.41 10.32
N GLU A 96 -8.85 -12.32 9.49
CA GLU A 96 -10.20 -12.30 8.92
C GLU A 96 -10.58 -10.91 8.32
N PRO A 97 -9.75 -10.34 7.40
CA PRO A 97 -9.98 -9.00 6.86
C PRO A 97 -11.36 -8.84 6.21
N GLU A 98 -11.96 -9.95 5.74
CA GLU A 98 -13.29 -9.97 5.12
C GLU A 98 -14.37 -9.35 6.00
N ARG A 99 -14.19 -9.34 7.32
CA ARG A 99 -15.16 -8.76 8.27
C ARG A 99 -15.17 -7.24 8.29
N SER A 100 -14.10 -6.61 7.78
CA SER A 100 -13.91 -5.15 7.86
C SER A 100 -13.57 -4.45 6.54
N LEU A 101 -13.41 -5.19 5.43
CA LEU A 101 -13.09 -4.62 4.12
C LEU A 101 -14.04 -3.48 3.73
N GLU A 102 -15.35 -3.71 3.89
CA GLU A 102 -16.37 -2.73 3.55
C GLU A 102 -16.20 -1.42 4.32
N ASP A 103 -15.86 -1.50 5.61
CA ASP A 103 -15.67 -0.31 6.45
C ASP A 103 -14.51 0.54 5.94
N TYR A 104 -13.36 -0.07 5.59
CA TYR A 104 -12.21 0.67 5.07
C TYR A 104 -12.49 1.29 3.70
N CYS A 105 -13.18 0.58 2.81
CA CYS A 105 -13.61 1.14 1.53
C CYS A 105 -14.56 2.34 1.73
N ARG A 106 -15.55 2.21 2.62
CA ARG A 106 -16.49 3.30 2.95
C ARG A 106 -15.82 4.50 3.61
N LEU A 107 -14.74 4.29 4.33
CA LEU A 107 -13.94 5.38 4.92
C LEU A 107 -13.11 6.15 3.88
N GLY A 108 -13.12 5.72 2.63
CA GLY A 108 -12.47 6.38 1.52
C GLY A 108 -11.04 5.92 1.29
N ALA A 109 -10.73 4.66 1.64
CA ALA A 109 -9.54 3.99 1.12
C ALA A 109 -9.74 3.76 -0.38
N GLU A 110 -8.90 4.36 -1.20
CA GLU A 110 -8.94 4.17 -2.65
C GLU A 110 -8.21 2.88 -3.09
N ILE A 111 -7.28 2.41 -2.28
CA ILE A 111 -6.59 1.13 -2.45
C ILE A 111 -6.70 0.37 -1.13
N VAL A 112 -7.13 -0.88 -1.17
CA VAL A 112 -7.14 -1.78 -0.01
C VAL A 112 -6.28 -2.98 -0.33
N THR A 113 -5.22 -3.15 0.47
CA THR A 113 -4.24 -4.23 0.34
C THR A 113 -4.49 -5.25 1.44
N VAL A 114 -4.67 -6.52 1.06
CA VAL A 114 -4.94 -7.64 1.97
C VAL A 114 -3.93 -8.75 1.79
N HIS A 115 -3.50 -9.37 2.88
CA HIS A 115 -2.58 -10.49 2.85
C HIS A 115 -3.26 -11.78 2.40
N ILE A 116 -2.67 -12.47 1.42
CA ILE A 116 -3.17 -13.78 0.97
C ILE A 116 -3.17 -14.81 2.11
N GLU A 117 -2.28 -14.65 3.08
CA GLU A 117 -2.15 -15.52 4.25
C GLU A 117 -3.33 -15.39 5.21
N ALA A 118 -4.02 -14.24 5.22
CA ALA A 118 -5.16 -13.96 6.08
C ALA A 118 -6.53 -14.27 5.43
N LEU A 119 -6.55 -14.64 4.15
CA LEU A 119 -7.78 -14.83 3.39
C LEU A 119 -8.17 -16.30 3.29
N ALA A 120 -9.42 -16.61 3.63
CA ALA A 120 -10.01 -17.92 3.37
C ALA A 120 -10.41 -18.08 1.90
N GLU A 121 -10.99 -17.04 1.30
CA GLU A 121 -11.47 -16.99 -0.09
C GLU A 121 -10.89 -15.74 -0.81
N PRO A 122 -9.62 -15.78 -1.30
CA PRO A 122 -8.94 -14.58 -1.82
C PRO A 122 -9.72 -13.88 -2.96
N ARG A 123 -10.24 -14.62 -3.93
CA ARG A 123 -10.99 -14.03 -5.05
C ARG A 123 -12.21 -13.25 -4.58
N ARG A 124 -12.96 -13.81 -3.64
CA ARG A 124 -14.16 -13.17 -3.09
C ARG A 124 -13.81 -11.87 -2.33
N ALA A 125 -12.73 -11.88 -1.58
CA ALA A 125 -12.26 -10.69 -0.86
C ALA A 125 -11.85 -9.57 -1.84
N LEU A 126 -11.09 -9.88 -2.89
CA LEU A 126 -10.67 -8.93 -3.92
C LEU A 126 -11.89 -8.36 -4.68
N GLU A 127 -12.84 -9.22 -5.06
CA GLU A 127 -14.10 -8.78 -5.70
C GLU A 127 -14.92 -7.88 -4.77
N ALA A 128 -14.98 -8.17 -3.47
CA ALA A 128 -15.68 -7.34 -2.49
C ALA A 128 -15.06 -5.93 -2.40
N ILE A 129 -13.72 -5.81 -2.36
CA ILE A 129 -13.02 -4.52 -2.38
C ILE A 129 -13.41 -3.73 -3.64
N ARG A 130 -13.35 -4.36 -4.82
CA ARG A 130 -13.68 -3.72 -6.11
C ARG A 130 -15.15 -3.31 -6.20
N ASN A 131 -16.06 -4.12 -5.68
CA ASN A 131 -17.49 -3.82 -5.63
C ASN A 131 -17.82 -2.60 -4.74
N HIS A 132 -16.96 -2.30 -3.76
CA HIS A 132 -17.06 -1.09 -2.94
C HIS A 132 -16.31 0.11 -3.55
N GLY A 133 -15.79 -0.02 -4.77
CA GLY A 133 -15.17 1.08 -5.53
C GLY A 133 -13.70 1.34 -5.22
N ALA A 134 -13.06 0.52 -4.39
CA ALA A 134 -11.62 0.58 -4.14
C ALA A 134 -10.85 -0.33 -5.09
N ARG A 135 -9.55 -0.09 -5.25
CA ARG A 135 -8.63 -0.99 -5.94
C ARG A 135 -8.19 -2.10 -5.00
N ALA A 136 -8.24 -3.32 -5.50
CA ALA A 136 -7.93 -4.51 -4.73
C ALA A 136 -6.46 -4.93 -4.94
N HIS A 137 -5.65 -4.79 -3.89
CA HIS A 137 -4.27 -5.26 -3.90
C HIS A 137 -4.12 -6.50 -3.04
N LEU A 138 -3.30 -7.45 -3.49
CA LEU A 138 -2.97 -8.67 -2.78
C LEU A 138 -1.53 -8.62 -2.27
N ALA A 139 -1.33 -8.70 -0.95
CA ALA A 139 0.00 -8.76 -0.35
C ALA A 139 0.48 -10.21 -0.19
N ILE A 140 1.79 -10.42 -0.34
CA ILE A 140 2.48 -11.69 -0.08
C ILE A 140 3.68 -11.47 0.85
N SER A 141 3.70 -12.19 1.96
CA SER A 141 4.80 -12.14 2.96
C SER A 141 6.10 -12.79 2.43
N PRO A 142 7.26 -12.53 3.05
CA PRO A 142 8.55 -13.10 2.60
C PRO A 142 8.52 -14.61 2.46
N GLY A 143 7.93 -15.33 3.41
CA GLY A 143 7.81 -16.79 3.41
C GLY A 143 6.81 -17.34 2.39
N THR A 144 5.96 -16.51 1.77
CA THR A 144 4.89 -16.97 0.86
C THR A 144 5.37 -17.02 -0.58
N PRO A 145 5.32 -18.17 -1.28
CA PRO A 145 5.70 -18.26 -2.68
C PRO A 145 4.70 -17.54 -3.60
N VAL A 146 5.18 -16.94 -4.70
CA VAL A 146 4.36 -16.26 -5.72
C VAL A 146 3.25 -17.18 -6.26
N ALA A 147 3.51 -18.48 -6.37
CA ALA A 147 2.53 -19.47 -6.84
C ALA A 147 1.20 -19.46 -6.04
N ARG A 148 1.20 -19.00 -4.77
CA ARG A 148 -0.05 -18.83 -4.02
C ARG A 148 -0.91 -17.69 -4.55
N ALA A 149 -0.30 -16.63 -5.07
CA ALA A 149 -1.01 -15.48 -5.62
C ALA A 149 -1.43 -15.69 -7.09
N GLU A 150 -0.68 -16.50 -7.86
CA GLU A 150 -0.90 -16.71 -9.29
C GLU A 150 -2.38 -16.97 -9.68
N PRO A 151 -3.18 -17.79 -8.96
CA PRO A 151 -4.58 -18.04 -9.33
C PRO A 151 -5.52 -16.84 -9.19
N PHE A 152 -5.05 -15.73 -8.62
CA PHE A 152 -5.87 -14.57 -8.27
C PHE A 152 -5.41 -13.28 -8.95
N LEU A 153 -4.34 -13.32 -9.76
CA LEU A 153 -3.73 -12.13 -10.38
C LEU A 153 -4.70 -11.41 -11.32
N ASP A 154 -5.56 -12.13 -12.01
CA ASP A 154 -6.62 -11.59 -12.87
C ASP A 154 -7.70 -10.79 -12.07
N ALA A 155 -7.83 -11.06 -10.78
CA ALA A 155 -8.74 -10.34 -9.88
C ALA A 155 -8.06 -9.18 -9.14
N CYS A 156 -6.72 -9.03 -9.23
CA CYS A 156 -5.96 -7.97 -8.58
C CYS A 156 -5.85 -6.72 -9.45
N ASP A 157 -5.88 -5.54 -8.83
CA ASP A 157 -5.41 -4.27 -9.42
C ASP A 157 -3.93 -4.04 -9.09
N GLY A 158 -3.40 -4.72 -8.06
CA GLY A 158 -1.99 -4.70 -7.69
C GLY A 158 -1.57 -5.87 -6.81
N VAL A 159 -0.26 -6.15 -6.78
CA VAL A 159 0.35 -7.12 -5.87
C VAL A 159 1.45 -6.42 -5.08
N LEU A 160 1.33 -6.45 -3.75
CA LEU A 160 2.32 -5.92 -2.82
C LEU A 160 3.25 -7.04 -2.34
N VAL A 161 4.52 -6.95 -2.69
CA VAL A 161 5.55 -7.88 -2.21
C VAL A 161 6.16 -7.33 -0.92
N MET A 162 6.04 -8.08 0.17
CA MET A 162 6.74 -7.72 1.40
C MET A 162 8.21 -8.08 1.29
N SER A 163 9.08 -7.12 1.57
CA SER A 163 10.54 -7.31 1.67
C SER A 163 11.04 -7.35 3.12
N VAL A 164 10.11 -7.49 4.05
CA VAL A 164 10.33 -7.74 5.48
C VAL A 164 9.17 -8.56 6.01
N GLU A 165 9.33 -9.25 7.13
CA GLU A 165 8.18 -9.84 7.82
C GLU A 165 7.23 -8.72 8.28
N PRO A 166 5.91 -8.81 7.96
CA PRO A 166 4.97 -7.77 8.35
C PRO A 166 4.88 -7.63 9.87
N GLY A 167 4.62 -6.40 10.37
CA GLY A 167 4.37 -6.15 11.78
C GLY A 167 5.26 -5.13 12.47
N TYR A 168 6.40 -4.70 11.88
CA TYR A 168 7.26 -3.69 12.47
C TYR A 168 7.88 -2.79 11.39
N GLY A 169 7.93 -1.49 11.66
CA GLY A 169 8.65 -0.55 10.80
C GLY A 169 10.18 -0.55 11.03
N GLY A 170 10.94 -0.17 10.00
CA GLY A 170 12.38 0.05 10.08
C GLY A 170 13.24 -1.22 10.07
N GLN A 171 12.72 -2.32 9.58
CA GLN A 171 13.44 -3.58 9.37
C GLN A 171 14.39 -3.49 8.16
N ALA A 172 15.38 -4.39 8.11
CA ALA A 172 16.30 -4.51 6.99
C ALA A 172 15.61 -5.17 5.78
N PHE A 173 15.89 -4.65 4.60
CA PHE A 173 15.37 -5.18 3.33
C PHE A 173 15.84 -6.63 3.08
N GLU A 174 14.92 -7.52 2.73
CA GLU A 174 15.21 -8.90 2.35
C GLU A 174 15.31 -9.03 0.82
N PRO A 175 16.51 -9.30 0.25
CA PRO A 175 16.72 -9.32 -1.20
C PRO A 175 15.88 -10.34 -1.97
N GLN A 176 15.40 -11.41 -1.33
CA GLN A 176 14.53 -12.41 -1.96
C GLN A 176 13.21 -11.81 -2.50
N ALA A 177 12.79 -10.64 -2.03
CA ALA A 177 11.64 -9.92 -2.56
C ALA A 177 11.85 -9.50 -4.04
N LEU A 178 13.09 -9.26 -4.45
CA LEU A 178 13.43 -8.90 -5.84
C LEU A 178 13.10 -10.05 -6.81
N ASP A 179 13.37 -11.29 -6.42
CA ASP A 179 13.04 -12.47 -7.25
C ASP A 179 11.53 -12.62 -7.42
N LYS A 180 10.76 -12.33 -6.37
CA LYS A 180 9.28 -12.33 -6.43
C LYS A 180 8.75 -11.25 -7.37
N LEU A 181 9.26 -10.02 -7.27
CA LEU A 181 8.90 -8.93 -8.19
C LEU A 181 9.20 -9.32 -9.64
N ALA A 182 10.41 -9.80 -9.92
CA ALA A 182 10.84 -10.21 -11.26
C ALA A 182 9.94 -11.35 -11.80
N ARG A 183 9.57 -12.33 -10.96
CA ARG A 183 8.64 -13.41 -11.33
C ARG A 183 7.25 -12.87 -11.66
N LEU A 184 6.69 -12.00 -10.83
CA LEU A 184 5.39 -11.38 -11.04
C LEU A 184 5.39 -10.50 -12.31
N ALA A 185 6.47 -9.74 -12.55
CA ALA A 185 6.64 -8.97 -13.78
C ALA A 185 6.70 -9.87 -15.04
N ALA A 186 7.31 -11.04 -14.94
CA ALA A 186 7.33 -12.04 -16.03
C ALA A 186 5.92 -12.58 -16.29
N ILE A 187 5.20 -13.00 -15.24
CA ILE A 187 3.82 -13.51 -15.36
C ILE A 187 2.94 -12.45 -16.01
N ARG A 188 2.99 -11.18 -15.54
CA ARG A 188 2.20 -10.08 -16.09
C ARG A 188 2.44 -9.89 -17.61
N ARG A 189 3.68 -10.04 -18.07
CA ARG A 189 4.00 -9.96 -19.50
C ARG A 189 3.47 -11.17 -20.29
N GLU A 190 3.49 -12.35 -19.68
CA GLU A 190 3.04 -13.61 -20.31
C GLU A 190 1.52 -13.67 -20.43
N THR A 191 0.79 -13.24 -19.38
CA THR A 191 -0.68 -13.30 -19.31
C THR A 191 -1.36 -12.08 -19.95
N GLY A 192 -0.68 -10.92 -19.99
CA GLY A 192 -1.28 -9.64 -20.37
C GLY A 192 -2.12 -9.00 -19.27
N ASP A 193 -2.04 -9.50 -18.03
CA ASP A 193 -2.72 -8.93 -16.87
C ASP A 193 -2.23 -7.50 -16.58
N ARG A 194 -3.06 -6.69 -15.92
CA ARG A 194 -2.81 -5.25 -15.72
C ARG A 194 -2.63 -4.85 -14.25
N PHE A 195 -2.22 -5.78 -13.39
CA PHE A 195 -1.93 -5.43 -12.00
C PHE A 195 -0.62 -4.64 -11.86
N ARG A 196 -0.58 -3.72 -10.91
CA ARG A 196 0.64 -2.99 -10.53
C ARG A 196 1.48 -3.80 -9.55
N LEU A 197 2.80 -3.60 -9.58
CA LEU A 197 3.72 -4.25 -8.64
C LEU A 197 4.12 -3.26 -7.55
N GLY A 198 3.77 -3.60 -6.31
CA GLY A 198 4.18 -2.88 -5.12
C GLY A 198 5.28 -3.60 -4.34
N ILE A 199 6.01 -2.85 -3.54
CA ILE A 199 6.95 -3.37 -2.56
C ILE A 199 6.86 -2.59 -1.26
N ASP A 200 6.92 -3.29 -0.13
CA ASP A 200 6.94 -2.70 1.20
C ASP A 200 7.97 -3.38 2.10
N GLY A 201 8.73 -2.54 2.81
CA GLY A 201 9.73 -2.95 3.79
C GLY A 201 11.17 -2.59 3.41
N GLY A 202 11.92 -2.02 4.34
CA GLY A 202 13.36 -1.76 4.21
C GLY A 202 13.79 -0.88 3.03
N ILE A 203 12.89 -0.08 2.47
CA ILE A 203 13.19 0.82 1.36
C ILE A 203 14.04 2.00 1.84
N SER A 204 15.15 2.21 1.14
CA SER A 204 16.11 3.28 1.36
C SER A 204 16.75 3.68 0.03
N THR A 205 17.65 4.69 0.05
CA THR A 205 18.45 5.08 -1.11
C THR A 205 19.34 3.96 -1.65
N GLU A 206 19.68 2.95 -0.81
CA GLU A 206 20.51 1.81 -1.19
C GLU A 206 19.70 0.67 -1.82
N THR A 207 18.40 0.55 -1.51
CA THR A 207 17.58 -0.60 -1.92
C THR A 207 16.58 -0.29 -3.04
N ILE A 208 16.14 0.99 -3.14
CA ILE A 208 15.04 1.37 -4.05
C ILE A 208 15.35 1.14 -5.53
N ALA A 209 16.60 1.37 -5.95
CA ALA A 209 17.01 1.15 -7.34
C ALA A 209 16.88 -0.33 -7.74
N ALA A 210 17.29 -1.26 -6.86
CA ALA A 210 17.14 -2.68 -7.11
C ALA A 210 15.66 -3.11 -7.16
N ALA A 211 14.82 -2.55 -6.28
CA ALA A 211 13.39 -2.81 -6.26
C ALA A 211 12.71 -2.34 -7.58
N ALA A 212 13.02 -1.13 -8.04
CA ALA A 212 12.50 -0.59 -9.30
C ALA A 212 12.96 -1.41 -10.51
N ALA A 213 14.26 -1.77 -10.59
CA ALA A 213 14.80 -2.62 -11.64
C ALA A 213 14.16 -4.03 -11.68
N ALA A 214 13.71 -4.55 -10.51
CA ALA A 214 12.97 -5.80 -10.43
C ALA A 214 11.49 -5.66 -10.85
N GLY A 215 11.01 -4.45 -11.11
CA GLY A 215 9.67 -4.16 -11.61
C GLY A 215 8.73 -3.50 -10.60
N ALA A 216 9.21 -3.04 -9.43
CA ALA A 216 8.37 -2.31 -8.48
C ALA A 216 7.97 -0.94 -9.03
N GLU A 217 6.68 -0.65 -8.95
CA GLU A 217 6.05 0.58 -9.45
C GLU A 217 5.42 1.40 -8.32
N LEU A 218 4.93 0.75 -7.27
CA LEU A 218 4.39 1.38 -6.06
C LEU A 218 5.33 1.03 -4.90
N ILE A 219 6.12 2.01 -4.45
CA ILE A 219 7.22 1.75 -3.53
C ILE A 219 6.93 2.39 -2.17
N VAL A 220 6.59 1.57 -1.19
CA VAL A 220 6.28 2.03 0.16
C VAL A 220 7.56 2.38 0.90
N ALA A 221 7.66 3.63 1.36
CA ALA A 221 8.82 4.14 2.08
C ALA A 221 8.43 4.71 3.45
N GLY A 222 8.76 3.99 4.51
CA GLY A 222 8.51 4.41 5.89
C GLY A 222 9.66 5.27 6.43
N SER A 223 10.65 4.63 7.05
CA SER A 223 11.73 5.32 7.77
C SER A 223 12.56 6.26 6.89
N ALA A 224 12.77 5.92 5.62
CA ALA A 224 13.56 6.74 4.69
C ALA A 224 12.93 8.13 4.43
N VAL A 225 11.61 8.24 4.52
CA VAL A 225 10.89 9.51 4.39
C VAL A 225 10.63 10.13 5.76
N ILE A 226 9.97 9.38 6.66
CA ILE A 226 9.42 9.93 7.90
C ILE A 226 10.50 10.39 8.90
N ARG A 227 11.68 9.77 8.90
CA ARG A 227 12.81 10.19 9.75
C ARG A 227 13.66 11.31 9.12
N SER A 228 13.37 11.70 7.88
CA SER A 228 14.04 12.82 7.23
C SER A 228 13.57 14.14 7.84
N SER A 229 14.48 15.10 7.97
CA SER A 229 14.12 16.49 8.31
C SER A 229 13.44 17.23 7.14
N ASP A 230 13.60 16.73 5.92
CA ASP A 230 13.06 17.28 4.67
C ASP A 230 12.39 16.17 3.85
N TYR A 231 11.05 16.09 3.95
CA TYR A 231 10.24 15.10 3.25
C TYR A 231 10.31 15.25 1.72
N ALA A 232 10.32 16.49 1.23
CA ALA A 232 10.33 16.75 -0.22
C ALA A 232 11.62 16.26 -0.85
N ARG A 233 12.76 16.54 -0.20
CA ARG A 233 14.06 16.03 -0.64
C ARG A 233 14.10 14.50 -0.61
N ALA A 234 13.63 13.88 0.48
CA ALA A 234 13.66 12.42 0.63
C ALA A 234 12.81 11.74 -0.44
N ILE A 235 11.59 12.21 -0.70
CA ILE A 235 10.70 11.65 -1.74
C ILE A 235 11.34 11.83 -3.12
N THR A 236 11.80 13.05 -3.45
CA THR A 236 12.40 13.35 -4.76
C THR A 236 13.65 12.50 -5.03
N GLU A 237 14.51 12.32 -4.03
CA GLU A 237 15.73 11.52 -4.14
C GLU A 237 15.41 10.04 -4.38
N LEU A 238 14.48 9.48 -3.60
CA LEU A 238 14.03 8.09 -3.77
C LEU A 238 13.42 7.86 -5.15
N GLU A 239 12.52 8.74 -5.61
CA GLU A 239 11.91 8.63 -6.93
C GLU A 239 12.93 8.77 -8.07
N ALA A 240 13.91 9.68 -7.93
CA ALA A 240 14.97 9.84 -8.93
C ALA A 240 15.81 8.56 -9.06
N LEU A 241 16.19 7.93 -7.94
CA LEU A 241 16.92 6.66 -7.92
C LEU A 241 16.10 5.52 -8.54
N ALA A 242 14.80 5.45 -8.22
CA ALA A 242 13.91 4.44 -8.78
C ALA A 242 13.74 4.60 -10.30
N ARG A 243 13.52 5.83 -10.77
CA ARG A 243 13.36 6.12 -12.22
C ARG A 243 14.64 5.88 -13.02
N ALA A 244 15.81 6.10 -12.44
CA ALA A 244 17.10 5.86 -13.09
C ALA A 244 17.39 4.37 -13.30
N ALA A 245 16.74 3.48 -12.57
CA ALA A 245 16.94 2.04 -12.60
C ALA A 245 15.89 1.28 -13.44
N ASN A 246 14.81 1.95 -13.87
CA ASN A 246 13.68 1.41 -14.62
C ASN A 246 13.82 1.80 -16.12
#